data_021052da1a1816c1bcae6b8e819f304f
#
_entry.id   021052da1a1816c1bcae6b8e819f304f
#
_cell.length_a   1.000
_cell.length_b   1.000
_cell.length_c   1.000
_cell.angle_alpha   90.00
_cell.angle_beta   90.00
_cell.angle_gamma   90.00
#
_symmetry.space_group_name_H-M   'P 1'
#
loop_
_entity.id
_entity.type
_entity.pdbx_description
1 polymer ?
#
loop_
_entity_poly.entity_id
_entity_poly.type
_entity_poly.pdbx_seq_one_letter_code
_entity_poly.pdbx_strand_id
1 'polypeptide(L)'
;MALFARQGFEGTTTRQIAEMARVNEAIIFRHFPTKEDLYWAIIEQRCQSVGRSRMIQQKLESGADDLATFTTIAEAFLRRTRQDANITRLLLFTALERHELADEFFRKYVVEIYETLALYIRRRIAEGSFRNVDPLLAARSFVGMVVYHFQVQEVFGWRKHQDFDAQHVARTLAEIWLKGMAQEPGARPRTRAAKNGRNGAVKTVAESRKKSNGARKAAAQNGTS
;
A
#
# COMPACT_ATOMS: atom_id res chain seq x y z
N MET A 1 5.30 18.11 -5.58
CA MET A 1 4.17 17.30 -5.08
C MET A 1 2.83 18.03 -5.17
N ALA A 2 2.67 19.26 -4.69
CA ALA A 2 1.37 19.96 -4.68
C ALA A 2 0.71 20.06 -6.06
N LEU A 3 1.46 20.33 -7.14
CA LEU A 3 0.93 20.38 -8.50
C LEU A 3 0.37 19.01 -8.93
N PHE A 4 1.15 17.96 -8.79
CA PHE A 4 0.70 16.60 -9.14
C PHE A 4 -0.57 16.18 -8.35
N ALA A 5 -0.68 16.56 -7.08
CA ALA A 5 -1.84 16.26 -6.27
C ALA A 5 -3.10 17.09 -6.64
N ARG A 6 -2.93 18.21 -7.35
CA ARG A 6 -4.03 19.10 -7.75
C ARG A 6 -4.52 18.84 -9.17
N GLN A 7 -3.65 18.52 -10.09
CA GLN A 7 -3.96 18.45 -11.52
C GLN A 7 -3.47 17.16 -12.21
N GLY A 8 -3.05 16.16 -11.40
CA GLY A 8 -2.61 14.86 -11.89
C GLY A 8 -1.17 14.86 -12.43
N PHE A 9 -0.74 13.69 -12.86
CA PHE A 9 0.57 13.51 -13.48
C PHE A 9 0.60 14.15 -14.88
N GLU A 10 -0.39 13.86 -15.73
CA GLU A 10 -0.44 14.38 -17.09
C GLU A 10 -0.67 15.89 -17.13
N GLY A 11 -1.53 16.42 -16.26
CA GLY A 11 -1.82 17.86 -16.16
C GLY A 11 -0.69 18.71 -15.60
N THR A 12 0.39 18.10 -15.09
CA THR A 12 1.54 18.81 -14.50
C THR A 12 2.72 18.85 -15.45
N THR A 13 3.27 20.04 -15.74
CA THR A 13 4.49 20.20 -16.52
C THR A 13 5.71 20.45 -15.63
N THR A 14 6.90 20.04 -16.10
CA THR A 14 8.18 20.32 -15.44
C THR A 14 8.45 21.81 -15.33
N ARG A 15 8.02 22.60 -16.30
CA ARG A 15 8.09 24.06 -16.29
C ARG A 15 7.30 24.65 -15.11
N GLN A 16 6.05 24.23 -14.90
CA GLN A 16 5.23 24.66 -13.75
C GLN A 16 5.88 24.30 -12.42
N ILE A 17 6.53 23.14 -12.35
CA ILE A 17 7.26 22.71 -11.15
C ILE A 17 8.48 23.60 -10.92
N ALA A 18 9.23 23.94 -11.96
CA ALA A 18 10.38 24.83 -11.89
C ALA A 18 9.98 26.23 -11.43
N GLU A 19 8.92 26.80 -12.03
CA GLU A 19 8.36 28.10 -11.64
C GLU A 19 7.94 28.12 -10.17
N MET A 20 7.22 27.10 -9.69
CA MET A 20 6.81 26.98 -8.30
C MET A 20 8.01 26.83 -7.33
N ALA A 21 9.04 26.10 -7.75
CA ALA A 21 10.27 25.90 -6.99
C ALA A 21 11.24 27.10 -7.09
N ARG A 22 10.94 28.09 -7.93
CA ARG A 22 11.80 29.24 -8.22
C ARG A 22 13.19 28.84 -8.72
N VAL A 23 13.25 27.83 -9.56
CA VAL A 23 14.49 27.34 -10.21
C VAL A 23 14.32 27.32 -11.73
N ASN A 24 15.43 27.21 -12.47
CA ASN A 24 15.37 26.96 -13.89
C ASN A 24 15.01 25.48 -14.16
N GLU A 25 14.17 25.25 -15.15
CA GLU A 25 13.76 23.91 -15.58
C GLU A 25 14.97 23.01 -15.90
N ALA A 26 16.05 23.57 -16.46
CA ALA A 26 17.30 22.84 -16.70
C ALA A 26 17.93 22.27 -15.42
N ILE A 27 17.72 22.92 -14.26
CA ILE A 27 18.17 22.40 -12.97
C ILE A 27 17.39 21.15 -12.59
N ILE A 28 16.08 21.13 -12.85
CA ILE A 28 15.23 19.95 -12.60
C ILE A 28 15.73 18.79 -13.47
N PHE A 29 15.89 18.99 -14.79
CA PHE A 29 16.32 17.93 -15.69
C PHE A 29 17.75 17.43 -15.41
N ARG A 30 18.61 18.24 -14.82
CA ARG A 30 19.94 17.79 -14.39
C ARG A 30 19.86 16.75 -13.24
N HIS A 31 18.84 16.83 -12.38
CA HIS A 31 18.64 15.93 -11.25
C HIS A 31 17.64 14.80 -11.55
N PHE A 32 16.68 15.08 -12.42
CA PHE A 32 15.59 14.16 -12.77
C PHE A 32 15.42 14.19 -14.28
N PRO A 33 16.06 13.26 -15.01
CA PRO A 33 16.04 13.25 -16.46
C PRO A 33 14.65 13.24 -17.10
N THR A 34 13.67 12.66 -16.39
CA THR A 34 12.27 12.60 -16.86
C THR A 34 11.30 13.12 -15.79
N LYS A 35 10.06 13.39 -16.20
CA LYS A 35 8.98 13.75 -15.27
C LYS A 35 8.64 12.56 -14.35
N GLU A 36 8.77 11.34 -14.87
CA GLU A 36 8.62 10.09 -14.12
C GLU A 36 9.68 9.95 -13.02
N ASP A 37 10.94 10.26 -13.30
CA ASP A 37 12.01 10.24 -12.28
C ASP A 37 11.72 11.21 -11.13
N LEU A 38 11.26 12.41 -11.47
CA LEU A 38 10.85 13.40 -10.48
C LEU A 38 9.64 12.91 -9.66
N TYR A 39 8.66 12.29 -10.31
CA TYR A 39 7.51 11.69 -9.65
C TYR A 39 7.95 10.60 -8.66
N TRP A 40 8.80 9.68 -9.11
CA TRP A 40 9.31 8.60 -8.25
C TRP A 40 10.15 9.12 -7.08
N ALA A 41 10.96 10.14 -7.29
CA ALA A 41 11.70 10.75 -6.18
C ALA A 41 10.78 11.33 -5.11
N ILE A 42 9.65 11.94 -5.50
CA ILE A 42 8.64 12.44 -4.57
C ILE A 42 7.97 11.27 -3.81
N ILE A 43 7.58 10.22 -4.52
CA ILE A 43 6.98 9.02 -3.93
C ILE A 43 7.96 8.37 -2.95
N GLU A 44 9.21 8.17 -3.36
CA GLU A 44 10.24 7.57 -2.53
C GLU A 44 10.48 8.37 -1.25
N GLN A 45 10.68 9.67 -1.37
CA GLN A 45 10.85 10.55 -0.20
C GLN A 45 9.70 10.45 0.80
N ARG A 46 8.47 10.31 0.32
CA ARG A 46 7.27 10.21 1.16
C ARG A 46 6.96 8.79 1.62
N CYS A 47 7.28 7.81 0.80
CA CYS A 47 7.09 6.39 1.08
C CYS A 47 8.34 5.74 1.67
N GLN A 48 9.47 6.43 1.75
CA GLN A 48 10.71 5.99 2.42
C GLN A 48 10.46 5.74 3.91
N SER A 49 9.59 4.87 4.13
CA SER A 49 9.50 4.14 5.37
C SER A 49 10.02 2.73 5.11
N VAL A 50 11.33 2.58 4.89
CA VAL A 50 12.06 1.32 5.09
C VAL A 50 11.68 0.67 6.44
N GLY A 51 10.88 1.37 7.24
CA GLY A 51 10.33 0.89 8.48
C GLY A 51 8.87 0.44 8.48
N ARG A 52 8.06 0.61 7.41
CA ARG A 52 6.62 0.29 7.53
C ARG A 52 6.37 -1.20 7.71
N SER A 53 6.79 -2.00 6.76
CA SER A 53 6.68 -3.45 6.86
C SER A 53 7.42 -3.96 8.09
N ARG A 54 8.60 -3.40 8.38
CA ARG A 54 9.37 -3.75 9.58
C ARG A 54 8.65 -3.35 10.87
N MET A 55 8.07 -2.15 10.93
CA MET A 55 7.27 -1.71 12.07
C MET A 55 6.02 -2.59 12.26
N ILE A 56 5.31 -2.88 11.17
CA ILE A 56 4.16 -3.80 11.19
C ILE A 56 4.63 -5.17 11.66
N GLN A 57 5.68 -5.72 11.10
CA GLN A 57 6.24 -7.01 11.50
C GLN A 57 6.62 -7.03 12.99
N GLN A 58 7.34 -6.02 13.49
CA GLN A 58 7.68 -5.91 14.90
C GLN A 58 6.45 -5.88 15.81
N LYS A 59 5.39 -5.18 15.39
CA LYS A 59 4.12 -5.15 16.15
C LYS A 59 3.43 -6.50 16.14
N LEU A 60 3.42 -7.19 15.01
CA LEU A 60 2.86 -8.54 14.87
C LEU A 60 3.65 -9.60 15.67
N GLU A 61 4.93 -9.36 15.91
CA GLU A 61 5.81 -10.25 16.68
C GLU A 61 5.90 -9.90 18.17
N SER A 62 5.38 -8.74 18.59
CA SER A 62 5.54 -8.21 19.95
C SER A 62 4.79 -8.99 21.05
N GLY A 63 3.95 -9.98 20.67
CA GLY A 63 3.13 -10.74 21.62
C GLY A 63 1.97 -9.95 22.23
N ALA A 64 1.72 -8.72 21.78
CA ALA A 64 0.53 -7.97 22.14
C ALA A 64 -0.74 -8.69 21.66
N ASP A 65 -1.87 -8.41 22.30
CA ASP A 65 -3.14 -8.95 21.83
C ASP A 65 -3.50 -8.43 20.43
N ASP A 66 -4.37 -9.15 19.73
CA ASP A 66 -4.76 -8.81 18.36
C ASP A 66 -5.38 -7.41 18.27
N LEU A 67 -6.20 -7.00 19.25
CA LEU A 67 -6.83 -5.69 19.23
C LEU A 67 -5.81 -4.56 19.36
N ALA A 68 -4.89 -4.66 20.31
CA ALA A 68 -3.83 -3.67 20.48
C ALA A 68 -2.95 -3.60 19.23
N THR A 69 -2.63 -4.74 18.62
CA THR A 69 -1.82 -4.85 17.42
C THR A 69 -2.48 -4.17 16.22
N PHE A 70 -3.71 -4.56 15.88
CA PHE A 70 -4.42 -3.99 14.73
C PHE A 70 -4.78 -2.51 14.94
N THR A 71 -5.15 -2.12 16.18
CA THR A 71 -5.37 -0.70 16.53
C THR A 71 -4.11 0.13 16.28
N THR A 72 -2.95 -0.32 16.75
CA THR A 72 -1.68 0.40 16.57
C THR A 72 -1.32 0.56 15.10
N ILE A 73 -1.51 -0.49 14.28
CA ILE A 73 -1.25 -0.44 12.84
C ILE A 73 -2.18 0.56 12.15
N ALA A 74 -3.47 0.51 12.44
CA ALA A 74 -4.46 1.43 11.86
C ALA A 74 -4.21 2.88 12.28
N GLU A 75 -3.93 3.12 13.56
CA GLU A 75 -3.65 4.45 14.09
C GLU A 75 -2.40 5.06 13.47
N ALA A 76 -1.31 4.29 13.36
CA ALA A 76 -0.09 4.75 12.72
C ALA A 76 -0.32 5.15 11.25
N PHE A 77 -1.15 4.40 10.52
CA PHE A 77 -1.55 4.76 9.16
C PHE A 77 -2.36 6.06 9.14
N LEU A 78 -3.42 6.17 9.96
CA LEU A 78 -4.30 7.35 9.98
C LEU A 78 -3.57 8.62 10.39
N ARG A 79 -2.74 8.58 11.43
CA ARG A 79 -1.96 9.74 11.87
C ARG A 79 -0.98 10.24 10.81
N ARG A 80 -0.31 9.32 10.13
CA ARG A 80 0.65 9.66 9.09
C ARG A 80 -0.01 10.24 7.85
N THR A 81 -1.08 9.62 7.38
CA THR A 81 -1.79 10.06 6.17
C THR A 81 -2.53 11.38 6.40
N ARG A 82 -2.95 11.66 7.63
CA ARG A 82 -3.55 12.94 8.02
C ARG A 82 -2.58 14.12 7.85
N GLN A 83 -1.28 13.89 7.98
CA GLN A 83 -0.26 14.93 7.81
C GLN A 83 -0.06 15.35 6.36
N ASP A 84 -0.36 14.46 5.41
CA ASP A 84 -0.18 14.73 3.98
C ASP A 84 -1.16 13.94 3.10
N ALA A 85 -2.36 14.49 2.93
CA ALA A 85 -3.37 13.94 2.03
C ALA A 85 -2.97 14.02 0.53
N ASN A 86 -1.95 14.83 0.20
CA ASN A 86 -1.53 15.02 -1.19
C ASN A 86 -0.95 13.75 -1.81
N ILE A 87 -0.30 12.90 -1.01
CA ILE A 87 0.22 11.62 -1.52
C ILE A 87 -0.92 10.71 -2.00
N THR A 88 -2.01 10.63 -1.26
CA THR A 88 -3.15 9.80 -1.64
C THR A 88 -3.86 10.36 -2.87
N ARG A 89 -4.03 11.68 -2.95
CA ARG A 89 -4.58 12.32 -4.15
C ARG A 89 -3.72 12.07 -5.36
N LEU A 90 -2.40 12.23 -5.23
CA LEU A 90 -1.44 11.92 -6.27
C LEU A 90 -1.60 10.49 -6.78
N LEU A 91 -1.64 9.51 -5.88
CA LEU A 91 -1.78 8.09 -6.23
C LEU A 91 -3.11 7.78 -6.91
N LEU A 92 -4.20 8.41 -6.47
CA LEU A 92 -5.52 8.26 -7.11
C LEU A 92 -5.52 8.83 -8.53
N PHE A 93 -4.98 10.04 -8.74
CA PHE A 93 -4.83 10.61 -10.07
C PHE A 93 -3.97 9.71 -10.95
N THR A 94 -2.82 9.27 -10.46
CA THR A 94 -1.92 8.40 -11.22
C THR A 94 -2.58 7.07 -11.57
N ALA A 95 -3.39 6.50 -10.68
CA ALA A 95 -4.12 5.26 -10.97
C ALA A 95 -5.13 5.41 -12.10
N LEU A 96 -5.68 6.62 -12.29
CA LEU A 96 -6.64 6.92 -13.35
C LEU A 96 -5.96 7.33 -14.67
N GLU A 97 -4.80 7.99 -14.61
CA GLU A 97 -4.12 8.55 -15.78
C GLU A 97 -3.00 7.64 -16.30
N ARG A 98 -2.23 7.05 -15.42
CA ARG A 98 -1.01 6.28 -15.72
C ARG A 98 -1.00 4.99 -14.92
N HIS A 99 -1.69 4.01 -15.44
CA HIS A 99 -1.86 2.71 -14.79
C HIS A 99 -0.52 2.03 -14.45
N GLU A 100 0.49 2.17 -15.29
CA GLU A 100 1.81 1.55 -15.06
C GLU A 100 2.51 2.10 -13.82
N LEU A 101 2.46 3.43 -13.59
CA LEU A 101 3.04 4.05 -12.40
C LEU A 101 2.30 3.63 -11.13
N ALA A 102 0.97 3.51 -11.21
CA ALA A 102 0.17 3.03 -10.09
C ALA A 102 0.45 1.56 -9.77
N ASP A 103 0.58 0.70 -10.78
CA ASP A 103 0.91 -0.72 -10.62
C ASP A 103 2.31 -0.89 -10.01
N GLU A 104 3.31 -0.11 -10.45
CA GLU A 104 4.65 -0.11 -9.86
C GLU A 104 4.62 0.32 -8.39
N PHE A 105 3.88 1.41 -8.07
CA PHE A 105 3.68 1.84 -6.68
C PHE A 105 3.08 0.72 -5.84
N PHE A 106 2.02 0.09 -6.33
CA PHE A 106 1.32 -0.95 -5.61
C PHE A 106 2.23 -2.14 -5.32
N ARG A 107 2.98 -2.60 -6.33
CA ARG A 107 3.96 -3.69 -6.17
C ARG A 107 5.09 -3.34 -5.20
N LYS A 108 5.59 -2.11 -5.25
CA LYS A 108 6.76 -1.70 -4.47
C LYS A 108 6.43 -1.41 -3.00
N TYR A 109 5.22 -0.90 -2.71
CA TYR A 109 4.90 -0.36 -1.38
C TYR A 109 3.68 -0.98 -0.69
N VAL A 110 2.78 -1.61 -1.42
CA VAL A 110 1.51 -2.08 -0.86
C VAL A 110 1.48 -3.60 -0.71
N VAL A 111 1.98 -4.33 -1.70
CA VAL A 111 1.96 -5.82 -1.69
C VAL A 111 2.65 -6.38 -0.45
N GLU A 112 3.81 -5.85 -0.07
CA GLU A 112 4.56 -6.30 1.11
C GLU A 112 3.76 -6.15 2.41
N ILE A 113 2.97 -5.09 2.54
CA ILE A 113 2.10 -4.88 3.71
C ILE A 113 1.02 -5.96 3.77
N TYR A 114 0.38 -6.25 2.64
CA TYR A 114 -0.63 -7.29 2.57
C TYR A 114 -0.07 -8.68 2.88
N GLU A 115 1.10 -9.01 2.33
CA GLU A 115 1.77 -10.29 2.57
C GLU A 115 2.16 -10.45 4.05
N THR A 116 2.70 -9.39 4.66
CA THR A 116 3.07 -9.39 6.09
C THR A 116 1.85 -9.63 6.98
N LEU A 117 0.76 -8.93 6.73
CA LEU A 117 -0.50 -9.13 7.48
C LEU A 117 -1.10 -10.52 7.21
N ALA A 118 -1.06 -10.99 5.97
CA ALA A 118 -1.58 -12.31 5.60
C ALA A 118 -0.80 -13.44 6.28
N LEU A 119 0.51 -13.31 6.44
CA LEU A 119 1.32 -14.27 7.19
C LEU A 119 0.90 -14.34 8.66
N TYR A 120 0.69 -13.19 9.30
CA TYR A 120 0.17 -13.13 10.66
C TYR A 120 -1.20 -13.80 10.78
N ILE A 121 -2.14 -13.41 9.92
CA ILE A 121 -3.51 -13.95 9.91
C ILE A 121 -3.48 -15.47 9.72
N ARG A 122 -2.63 -15.98 8.82
CA ARG A 122 -2.45 -17.42 8.59
C ARG A 122 -2.02 -18.13 9.87
N ARG A 123 -1.07 -17.55 10.62
CA ARG A 123 -0.63 -18.07 11.92
C ARG A 123 -1.79 -18.09 12.91
N ARG A 124 -2.56 -16.99 13.04
CA ARG A 124 -3.69 -16.92 13.97
C ARG A 124 -4.82 -17.89 13.62
N ILE A 125 -5.03 -18.20 12.33
CA ILE A 125 -5.93 -19.25 11.86
C ILE A 125 -5.41 -20.63 12.29
N ALA A 126 -4.12 -20.91 12.10
CA ALA A 126 -3.51 -22.17 12.51
C ALA A 126 -3.56 -22.39 14.03
N GLU A 127 -3.44 -21.34 14.83
CA GLU A 127 -3.59 -21.34 16.29
C GLU A 127 -5.06 -21.48 16.75
N GLY A 128 -6.04 -21.42 15.82
CA GLY A 128 -7.46 -21.50 16.14
C GLY A 128 -8.06 -20.19 16.70
N SER A 129 -7.32 -19.11 16.72
CA SER A 129 -7.78 -17.80 17.19
C SER A 129 -8.67 -17.08 16.17
N PHE A 130 -8.39 -17.28 14.88
CA PHE A 130 -9.18 -16.74 13.78
C PHE A 130 -9.91 -17.87 13.03
N ARG A 131 -11.09 -17.54 12.52
CA ARG A 131 -11.83 -18.45 11.64
C ARG A 131 -11.08 -18.69 10.33
N ASN A 132 -11.34 -19.83 9.70
CA ASN A 132 -10.70 -20.18 8.42
C ASN A 132 -11.25 -19.33 7.27
N VAL A 133 -10.47 -18.37 6.83
CA VAL A 133 -10.72 -17.47 5.69
C VAL A 133 -9.47 -17.37 4.83
N ASP A 134 -9.59 -16.78 3.64
CA ASP A 134 -8.42 -16.42 2.84
C ASP A 134 -7.62 -15.32 3.58
N PRO A 135 -6.36 -15.57 3.97
CA PRO A 135 -5.58 -14.61 4.75
C PRO A 135 -5.27 -13.31 4.00
N LEU A 136 -5.09 -13.39 2.67
CA LEU A 136 -4.81 -12.22 1.85
C LEU A 136 -6.04 -11.32 1.71
N LEU A 137 -7.21 -11.91 1.48
CA LEU A 137 -8.48 -11.16 1.45
C LEU A 137 -8.80 -10.54 2.80
N ALA A 138 -8.54 -11.25 3.90
CA ALA A 138 -8.71 -10.71 5.25
C ALA A 138 -7.77 -9.54 5.52
N ALA A 139 -6.49 -9.62 5.13
CA ALA A 139 -5.53 -8.52 5.22
C ALA A 139 -6.00 -7.31 4.40
N ARG A 140 -6.44 -7.54 3.16
CA ARG A 140 -6.95 -6.47 2.28
C ARG A 140 -8.22 -5.83 2.81
N SER A 141 -9.12 -6.59 3.43
CA SER A 141 -10.34 -6.04 4.03
C SER A 141 -10.02 -5.09 5.19
N PHE A 142 -9.10 -5.46 6.09
CA PHE A 142 -8.66 -4.60 7.18
C PHE A 142 -8.04 -3.29 6.66
N VAL A 143 -7.06 -3.39 5.78
CA VAL A 143 -6.39 -2.22 5.20
C VAL A 143 -7.40 -1.37 4.41
N GLY A 144 -8.30 -2.01 3.67
CA GLY A 144 -9.36 -1.33 2.90
C GLY A 144 -10.28 -0.48 3.77
N MET A 145 -10.71 -0.98 4.93
CA MET A 145 -11.52 -0.20 5.89
C MET A 145 -10.80 1.06 6.35
N VAL A 146 -9.52 0.96 6.71
CA VAL A 146 -8.70 2.09 7.18
C VAL A 146 -8.45 3.10 6.06
N VAL A 147 -8.08 2.61 4.87
CA VAL A 147 -7.82 3.45 3.68
C VAL A 147 -9.09 4.16 3.22
N TYR A 148 -10.23 3.48 3.17
CA TYR A 148 -11.49 4.08 2.75
C TYR A 148 -11.95 5.17 3.72
N HIS A 149 -11.86 4.92 5.03
CA HIS A 149 -12.15 5.96 6.04
C HIS A 149 -11.29 7.21 5.78
N PHE A 150 -9.99 7.03 5.60
CA PHE A 150 -9.09 8.13 5.28
C PHE A 150 -9.48 8.86 3.99
N GLN A 151 -9.82 8.13 2.92
CA GLN A 151 -10.26 8.73 1.66
C GLN A 151 -11.51 9.61 1.84
N VAL A 152 -12.50 9.14 2.60
CA VAL A 152 -13.71 9.92 2.90
C VAL A 152 -13.36 11.20 3.65
N GLN A 153 -12.51 11.11 4.66
CA GLN A 153 -12.16 12.26 5.49
C GLN A 153 -11.31 13.31 4.75
N GLU A 154 -10.25 12.87 4.09
CA GLU A 154 -9.21 13.79 3.60
C GLU A 154 -9.30 14.05 2.08
N VAL A 155 -9.71 13.06 1.29
CA VAL A 155 -9.80 13.23 -0.17
C VAL A 155 -11.16 13.82 -0.57
N PHE A 156 -12.26 13.27 -0.05
CA PHE A 156 -13.61 13.80 -0.28
C PHE A 156 -13.95 14.99 0.63
N GLY A 157 -13.10 15.30 1.61
CA GLY A 157 -13.22 16.49 2.45
C GLY A 157 -14.35 16.43 3.49
N TRP A 158 -14.79 15.20 3.86
CA TRP A 158 -15.87 15.01 4.83
C TRP A 158 -15.50 15.47 6.24
N ARG A 159 -14.20 15.56 6.54
CA ARG A 159 -13.66 16.02 7.82
C ARG A 159 -14.23 17.37 8.30
N LYS A 160 -14.54 18.27 7.37
CA LYS A 160 -15.15 19.57 7.71
C LYS A 160 -16.57 19.45 8.31
N HIS A 161 -17.24 18.30 8.09
CA HIS A 161 -18.57 18.02 8.63
C HIS A 161 -18.49 17.20 9.90
N GLN A 162 -17.57 16.23 9.93
CA GLN A 162 -17.38 15.34 11.07
C GLN A 162 -15.92 14.89 11.13
N ASP A 163 -15.19 15.34 12.15
CA ASP A 163 -13.81 14.94 12.43
C ASP A 163 -13.82 13.86 13.51
N PHE A 164 -13.10 12.79 13.25
CA PHE A 164 -12.94 11.68 14.17
C PHE A 164 -11.50 11.62 14.70
N ASP A 165 -11.34 11.33 15.99
CA ASP A 165 -10.03 11.02 16.54
C ASP A 165 -9.44 9.75 15.92
N ALA A 166 -8.17 9.79 15.53
CA ALA A 166 -7.50 8.70 14.84
C ALA A 166 -7.43 7.43 15.69
N GLN A 167 -7.25 7.55 17.01
CA GLN A 167 -7.20 6.41 17.92
C GLN A 167 -8.58 5.76 18.04
N HIS A 168 -9.63 6.57 18.20
CA HIS A 168 -10.99 6.08 18.25
C HIS A 168 -11.38 5.32 16.99
N VAL A 169 -11.09 5.88 15.82
CA VAL A 169 -11.34 5.22 14.52
C VAL A 169 -10.55 3.91 14.41
N ALA A 170 -9.26 3.96 14.70
CA ALA A 170 -8.39 2.79 14.60
C ALA A 170 -8.91 1.63 15.48
N ARG A 171 -9.27 1.93 16.70
CA ARG A 171 -9.82 0.95 17.63
C ARG A 171 -11.15 0.38 17.15
N THR A 172 -12.08 1.26 16.75
CA THR A 172 -13.40 0.84 16.24
C THR A 172 -13.29 -0.07 15.03
N LEU A 173 -12.46 0.30 14.06
CA LEU A 173 -12.26 -0.51 12.84
C LEU A 173 -11.60 -1.86 13.18
N ALA A 174 -10.61 -1.87 14.09
CA ALA A 174 -9.98 -3.11 14.54
C ALA A 174 -10.99 -4.02 15.27
N GLU A 175 -11.83 -3.47 16.16
CA GLU A 175 -12.86 -4.25 16.86
C GLU A 175 -13.90 -4.86 15.91
N ILE A 176 -14.39 -4.08 14.92
CA ILE A 176 -15.33 -4.55 13.91
C ILE A 176 -14.71 -5.70 13.10
N TRP A 177 -13.48 -5.50 12.62
CA TRP A 177 -12.79 -6.48 11.82
C TRP A 177 -12.49 -7.76 12.60
N LEU A 178 -11.98 -7.64 13.84
CA LEU A 178 -11.66 -8.78 14.71
C LEU A 178 -12.91 -9.58 15.10
N LYS A 179 -14.04 -8.92 15.35
CA LYS A 179 -15.32 -9.63 15.57
C LYS A 179 -15.70 -10.48 14.35
N GLY A 180 -15.48 -9.97 13.14
CA GLY A 180 -15.67 -10.72 11.89
C GLY A 180 -14.65 -11.85 11.68
N MET A 181 -13.51 -11.81 12.36
CA MET A 181 -12.45 -12.82 12.29
C MET A 181 -12.54 -13.88 13.39
N ALA A 182 -13.31 -13.61 14.43
CA ALA A 182 -13.46 -14.52 15.57
C ALA A 182 -14.00 -15.89 15.13
N GLN A 183 -13.51 -16.94 15.75
CA GLN A 183 -14.05 -18.29 15.58
C GLN A 183 -15.45 -18.34 16.17
N GLU A 184 -16.43 -18.89 15.45
CA GLU A 184 -17.76 -19.12 16.01
C GLU A 184 -17.69 -20.16 17.12
N PRO A 185 -18.34 -19.94 18.28
CA PRO A 185 -18.40 -20.92 19.34
C PRO A 185 -19.02 -22.22 18.80
N GLY A 186 -18.24 -23.32 18.81
CA GLY A 186 -18.70 -24.64 18.34
C GLY A 186 -18.36 -25.02 16.90
N ALA A 187 -17.74 -24.17 16.12
CA ALA A 187 -17.23 -24.55 14.80
C ALA A 187 -16.00 -25.47 14.96
N ARG A 188 -16.19 -26.76 14.76
CA ARG A 188 -15.06 -27.71 14.67
C ARG A 188 -14.13 -27.31 13.53
N PRO A 189 -12.79 -27.37 13.71
CA PRO A 189 -11.87 -27.14 12.61
C PRO A 189 -12.22 -28.12 11.48
N ARG A 190 -12.61 -27.59 10.34
CA ARG A 190 -12.83 -28.41 9.14
C ARG A 190 -11.47 -28.95 8.73
N THR A 191 -11.17 -30.19 9.14
CA THR A 191 -10.04 -30.95 8.61
C THR A 191 -10.10 -30.92 7.10
N ARG A 192 -9.02 -30.54 6.53
CA ARG A 192 -8.78 -30.36 5.09
C ARG A 192 -9.12 -31.66 4.34
N ALA A 193 -10.33 -31.77 3.79
CA ALA A 193 -10.60 -32.70 2.74
C ALA A 193 -9.91 -32.18 1.47
N ALA A 194 -8.81 -32.85 1.12
CA ALA A 194 -8.17 -32.62 -0.16
C ALA A 194 -9.15 -33.03 -1.27
N LYS A 195 -9.50 -32.11 -2.18
CA LYS A 195 -9.66 -32.42 -3.60
C LYS A 195 -9.82 -31.18 -4.46
N ASN A 196 -8.84 -31.01 -5.30
CA ASN A 196 -8.84 -30.68 -6.73
C ASN A 196 -9.83 -29.60 -7.23
N GLY A 197 -9.23 -28.55 -7.77
CA GLY A 197 -9.88 -27.85 -8.85
C GLY A 197 -9.29 -26.49 -9.20
N ARG A 198 -8.34 -26.52 -10.12
CA ARG A 198 -7.90 -25.43 -11.00
C ARG A 198 -7.20 -24.21 -10.41
N ASN A 199 -5.90 -24.30 -10.49
CA ASN A 199 -4.89 -23.26 -10.36
C ASN A 199 -5.17 -22.08 -11.29
N GLY A 200 -5.50 -20.94 -10.70
CA GLY A 200 -5.03 -19.66 -11.22
C GLY A 200 -3.66 -19.39 -10.59
N ALA A 201 -2.60 -19.84 -11.24
CA ALA A 201 -1.25 -19.61 -10.78
C ALA A 201 -0.97 -18.11 -10.81
N VAL A 202 -0.97 -17.48 -9.64
CA VAL A 202 -0.30 -16.19 -9.45
C VAL A 202 1.18 -16.48 -9.59
N LYS A 203 1.77 -16.09 -10.73
CA LYS A 203 3.22 -16.18 -10.96
C LYS A 203 3.90 -15.36 -9.89
N THR A 204 4.71 -15.99 -9.08
CA THR A 204 5.52 -15.34 -8.05
C THR A 204 6.43 -14.29 -8.68
N VAL A 205 6.48 -13.10 -8.09
CA VAL A 205 7.25 -11.91 -8.52
C VAL A 205 8.76 -12.22 -8.72
N ALA A 206 9.26 -13.33 -8.20
CA ALA A 206 10.64 -13.79 -8.37
C ALA A 206 11.00 -14.22 -9.81
N GLU A 207 10.05 -14.72 -10.59
CA GLU A 207 10.33 -15.18 -11.98
C GLU A 207 10.35 -14.02 -12.99
N SER A 208 9.65 -12.92 -12.73
CA SER A 208 9.68 -11.75 -13.62
C SER A 208 10.99 -10.97 -13.53
N ARG A 209 11.73 -11.04 -12.41
CA ARG A 209 13.05 -10.39 -12.27
C ARG A 209 14.15 -11.04 -13.14
N LYS A 210 14.06 -12.33 -13.45
CA LYS A 210 15.03 -13.02 -14.30
C LYS A 210 14.83 -12.72 -15.80
N LYS A 211 13.61 -12.45 -16.25
CA LYS A 211 13.33 -12.18 -17.67
C LYS A 211 13.62 -10.73 -18.08
N SER A 212 13.44 -9.73 -17.20
CA SER A 212 13.74 -8.33 -17.52
C SER A 212 15.26 -8.04 -17.57
N ASN A 213 16.07 -8.71 -16.77
CA ASN A 213 17.53 -8.56 -16.82
C ASN A 213 18.19 -9.29 -18.02
N GLY A 214 17.56 -10.33 -18.56
CA GLY A 214 18.01 -11.01 -19.78
C GLY A 214 17.80 -10.19 -21.03
N ALA A 215 16.68 -9.47 -21.15
CA ALA A 215 16.35 -8.65 -22.31
C ALA A 215 17.21 -7.38 -22.42
N ARG A 216 17.60 -6.79 -21.29
CA ARG A 216 18.51 -5.61 -21.27
C ARG A 216 19.95 -5.95 -21.64
N LYS A 217 20.41 -7.17 -21.38
CA LYS A 217 21.78 -7.63 -21.77
C LYS A 217 21.87 -7.99 -23.26
N ALA A 218 20.79 -8.48 -23.87
CA ALA A 218 20.78 -8.82 -25.30
C ALA A 218 20.71 -7.58 -26.21
N ALA A 219 20.06 -6.50 -25.76
CA ALA A 219 19.97 -5.25 -26.52
C ALA A 219 21.29 -4.43 -26.51
N ALA A 220 22.17 -4.65 -25.53
CA ALA A 220 23.44 -3.94 -25.44
C ALA A 220 24.57 -4.57 -26.27
N GLN A 221 24.39 -5.78 -26.81
CA GLN A 221 25.42 -6.48 -27.61
C GLN A 221 25.23 -6.39 -29.13
N ASN A 222 24.10 -5.83 -29.61
CA ASN A 222 23.83 -5.73 -31.08
C ASN A 222 23.98 -4.31 -31.66
N GLY A 223 24.70 -3.42 -30.99
CA GLY A 223 24.87 -2.01 -31.39
C GLY A 223 26.29 -1.62 -31.76
N THR A 224 27.15 -2.57 -32.23
CA THR A 224 28.47 -2.24 -32.78
C THR A 224 28.77 -3.18 -33.97
N SER A 225 28.35 -2.75 -35.12
CA SER A 225 28.95 -3.09 -36.42
C SER A 225 28.57 -2.03 -37.40
#